data_114044a1092b1b8c88b50704579f9a27
#
_entry.id   114044a1092b1b8c88b50704579f9a27
#
_cell.length_a   1.000
_cell.length_b   1.000
_cell.length_c   1.000
_cell.angle_alpha   90.00
_cell.angle_beta   90.00
_cell.angle_gamma   90.00
#
_symmetry.space_group_name_H-M   'P 1'
#
loop_
_entity.id
_entity.type
_entity.pdbx_description
1 polymer ?
#
loop_
_entity_poly.entity_id
_entity_poly.type
_entity_poly.pdbx_seq_one_letter_code
_entity_poly.pdbx_strand_id
1 'polypeptide(L)'
;RAGIPIGDLGSGLYGVIGILSALLSREKTNKGQHIDMSLLDVQISLLTYMATMQTLSGIDPKPIGNAHFVHVPYNSFTTKDGFVVIAVITDAFWEALLDVVNTESLRDPRFSKSIDRLKNQQFIESELNKILSTQTSDYWIKALNKAKVPCGPINTFSQALSDEQIIHRNMMVEVEHPDGEKVKMPGN
;
A
#
# COMPACT_ATOMS: atom_id res chain seq x y z
N ARG A 1 10.14 0.62 -9.55
CA ARG A 1 9.25 -0.15 -10.44
C ARG A 1 8.06 -0.63 -9.63
N ALA A 2 6.85 -0.34 -10.12
CA ALA A 2 5.63 -0.83 -9.51
C ALA A 2 5.36 -2.26 -9.88
N GLY A 3 5.26 -3.29 -9.40
CA GLY A 3 5.11 -4.70 -9.83
C GLY A 3 4.07 -4.94 -10.93
N ILE A 4 3.17 -3.98 -11.15
CA ILE A 4 2.14 -3.99 -12.20
C ILE A 4 2.37 -2.84 -13.19
N PRO A 5 1.82 -2.89 -14.43
CA PRO A 5 1.94 -1.82 -15.42
C PRO A 5 1.03 -0.63 -15.07
N ILE A 6 1.38 0.10 -14.01
CA ILE A 6 0.53 1.17 -13.44
C ILE A 6 0.29 2.32 -14.44
N GLY A 7 1.23 2.60 -15.32
CA GLY A 7 1.06 3.60 -16.38
C GLY A 7 -0.08 3.24 -17.33
N ASP A 8 -0.10 1.99 -17.79
CA ASP A 8 -1.14 1.49 -18.72
C ASP A 8 -2.49 1.40 -18.01
N LEU A 9 -2.54 0.76 -16.85
CA LEU A 9 -3.76 0.59 -16.06
C LEU A 9 -4.36 1.94 -15.64
N GLY A 10 -3.52 2.85 -15.13
CA GLY A 10 -3.94 4.19 -14.77
C GLY A 10 -4.50 4.96 -15.96
N SER A 11 -3.83 4.90 -17.09
CA SER A 11 -4.28 5.57 -18.32
C SER A 11 -5.61 5.02 -18.83
N GLY A 12 -5.80 3.70 -18.77
CA GLY A 12 -7.09 3.09 -19.10
C GLY A 12 -8.22 3.63 -18.22
N LEU A 13 -8.00 3.69 -16.90
CA LEU A 13 -9.00 4.24 -15.96
C LEU A 13 -9.28 5.74 -16.19
N TYR A 14 -8.25 6.56 -16.39
CA TYR A 14 -8.42 7.99 -16.71
C TYR A 14 -9.13 8.17 -18.06
N GLY A 15 -8.84 7.32 -19.05
CA GLY A 15 -9.53 7.31 -20.34
C GLY A 15 -11.03 7.08 -20.18
N VAL A 16 -11.43 6.07 -19.41
CA VAL A 16 -12.85 5.80 -19.09
C VAL A 16 -13.49 6.99 -18.39
N ILE A 17 -12.84 7.58 -17.40
CA ILE A 17 -13.35 8.77 -16.68
C ILE A 17 -13.53 9.95 -17.65
N GLY A 18 -12.55 10.20 -18.51
CA GLY A 18 -12.62 11.27 -19.51
C GLY A 18 -13.77 11.09 -20.49
N ILE A 19 -13.93 9.88 -21.04
CA ILE A 19 -15.01 9.54 -21.97
C ILE A 19 -16.38 9.70 -21.31
N LEU A 20 -16.59 9.15 -20.13
CA LEU A 20 -17.87 9.27 -19.41
C LEU A 20 -18.19 10.73 -19.06
N SER A 21 -17.19 11.51 -18.63
CA SER A 21 -17.35 12.94 -18.36
C SER A 21 -17.76 13.72 -19.62
N ALA A 22 -17.14 13.41 -20.76
CA ALA A 22 -17.48 14.04 -22.04
C ALA A 22 -18.89 13.67 -22.51
N LEU A 23 -19.33 12.43 -22.33
CA LEU A 23 -20.67 11.98 -22.66
C LEU A 23 -21.71 12.69 -21.78
N LEU A 24 -21.51 12.77 -20.47
CA LEU A 24 -22.39 13.51 -19.55
C LEU A 24 -22.47 15.00 -19.88
N SER A 25 -21.36 15.61 -20.26
CA SER A 25 -21.30 17.00 -20.69
C SER A 25 -22.09 17.18 -22.01
N ARG A 26 -21.96 16.25 -22.96
CA ARG A 26 -22.68 16.27 -24.24
C ARG A 26 -24.21 16.20 -24.06
N GLU A 27 -24.69 15.40 -23.11
CA GLU A 27 -26.14 15.34 -22.81
C GLU A 27 -26.68 16.68 -22.34
N LYS A 28 -25.90 17.47 -21.60
CA LYS A 28 -26.33 18.79 -21.12
C LYS A 28 -26.14 19.92 -22.13
N THR A 29 -25.06 19.85 -22.90
CA THR A 29 -24.65 20.95 -23.79
C THR A 29 -24.95 20.71 -25.24
N ASN A 30 -25.29 19.48 -25.61
CA ASN A 30 -25.43 18.97 -26.98
C ASN A 30 -24.18 19.21 -27.85
N LYS A 31 -23.00 19.29 -27.22
CA LYS A 31 -21.71 19.50 -27.90
C LYS A 31 -20.76 18.38 -27.57
N GLY A 32 -20.15 17.77 -28.59
CA GLY A 32 -19.02 16.85 -28.42
C GLY A 32 -17.72 17.60 -28.07
N GLN A 33 -16.74 16.86 -27.62
CA GLN A 33 -15.41 17.42 -27.35
C GLN A 33 -14.33 16.38 -27.65
N HIS A 34 -13.13 16.85 -27.93
CA HIS A 34 -11.94 16.05 -28.06
C HIS A 34 -11.35 15.81 -26.66
N ILE A 35 -10.92 14.57 -26.39
CA ILE A 35 -10.26 14.16 -25.15
C ILE A 35 -8.82 13.82 -25.51
N ASP A 36 -7.89 14.61 -25.00
CA ASP A 36 -6.46 14.31 -25.06
C ASP A 36 -6.02 13.74 -23.72
N MET A 37 -5.45 12.54 -23.74
CA MET A 37 -4.99 11.83 -22.55
C MET A 37 -3.71 11.05 -22.89
N SER A 38 -2.61 11.40 -22.26
CA SER A 38 -1.34 10.71 -22.41
C SER A 38 -0.97 9.87 -21.20
N LEU A 39 -0.22 8.79 -21.43
CA LEU A 39 0.34 7.97 -20.36
C LEU A 39 1.22 8.78 -19.41
N LEU A 40 1.97 9.74 -19.97
CA LEU A 40 2.86 10.60 -19.19
C LEU A 40 2.08 11.48 -18.23
N ASP A 41 1.04 12.17 -18.72
CA ASP A 41 0.22 13.08 -17.90
C ASP A 41 -0.47 12.34 -16.75
N VAL A 42 -0.97 11.13 -17.03
CA VAL A 42 -1.56 10.27 -16.00
C VAL A 42 -0.55 9.88 -14.96
N GLN A 43 0.67 9.48 -15.35
CA GLN A 43 1.72 9.13 -14.38
C GLN A 43 2.14 10.33 -13.53
N ILE A 44 2.23 11.53 -14.11
CA ILE A 44 2.47 12.77 -13.34
C ILE A 44 1.31 13.04 -12.36
N SER A 45 0.07 12.86 -12.79
CA SER A 45 -1.11 13.01 -11.91
C SER A 45 -1.10 12.00 -10.75
N LEU A 46 -0.63 10.79 -10.99
CA LEU A 46 -0.52 9.74 -9.95
C LEU A 46 0.59 10.00 -8.92
N LEU A 47 1.51 10.96 -9.14
CA LEU A 47 2.47 11.39 -8.11
C LEU A 47 1.77 12.05 -6.91
N THR A 48 0.58 12.59 -7.10
CA THR A 48 -0.28 13.13 -6.04
C THR A 48 0.46 14.12 -5.11
N TYR A 49 0.37 13.94 -3.80
CA TYR A 49 1.02 14.77 -2.79
C TYR A 49 2.56 14.71 -2.82
N MET A 50 3.17 13.66 -3.39
CA MET A 50 4.62 13.56 -3.50
C MET A 50 5.19 14.67 -4.41
N ALA A 51 4.54 14.93 -5.54
CA ALA A 51 4.90 16.05 -6.41
C ALA A 51 4.72 17.40 -5.70
N THR A 52 3.62 17.57 -4.97
CA THR A 52 3.37 18.79 -4.19
C THR A 52 4.43 19.01 -3.10
N MET A 53 4.86 17.96 -2.42
CA MET A 53 5.92 18.05 -1.42
C MET A 53 7.24 18.48 -2.04
N GLN A 54 7.60 17.92 -3.19
CA GLN A 54 8.81 18.30 -3.91
C GLN A 54 8.75 19.76 -4.36
N THR A 55 7.66 20.22 -4.96
CA THR A 55 7.52 21.60 -5.44
C THR A 55 7.54 22.63 -4.31
N LEU A 56 7.04 22.29 -3.11
CA LEU A 56 7.05 23.19 -1.95
C LEU A 56 8.38 23.19 -1.21
N SER A 57 9.05 22.03 -1.10
CA SER A 57 10.31 21.91 -0.34
C SER A 57 11.57 22.11 -1.19
N GLY A 58 11.48 21.92 -2.51
CA GLY A 58 12.64 21.86 -3.40
C GLY A 58 13.50 20.59 -3.22
N ILE A 59 13.02 19.62 -2.43
CA ILE A 59 13.78 18.38 -2.11
C ILE A 59 13.23 17.22 -2.90
N ASP A 60 14.07 16.62 -3.72
CA ASP A 60 13.72 15.38 -4.44
C ASP A 60 13.71 14.18 -3.48
N PRO A 61 12.62 13.40 -3.45
CA PRO A 61 12.55 12.20 -2.65
C PRO A 61 13.56 11.15 -3.15
N LYS A 62 14.27 10.52 -2.21
CA LYS A 62 15.19 9.40 -2.52
C LYS A 62 14.43 8.07 -2.49
N PRO A 63 14.94 7.04 -3.19
CA PRO A 63 14.41 5.68 -3.03
C PRO A 63 14.58 5.21 -1.58
N ILE A 64 13.47 4.78 -0.96
CA ILE A 64 13.41 4.34 0.46
C ILE A 64 12.89 2.90 0.60
N GLY A 65 12.83 2.14 -0.50
CA GLY A 65 12.28 0.78 -0.49
C GLY A 65 10.78 0.76 -0.20
N ASN A 66 10.37 -0.04 0.78
CA ASN A 66 8.98 -0.16 1.22
C ASN A 66 8.63 0.79 2.38
N ALA A 67 9.60 1.58 2.86
CA ALA A 67 9.39 2.48 3.99
C ALA A 67 8.49 3.67 3.61
N HIS A 68 7.87 4.26 4.63
CA HIS A 68 7.16 5.53 4.46
C HIS A 68 8.11 6.71 4.76
N PHE A 69 7.99 7.78 4.00
CA PHE A 69 8.90 8.94 4.08
C PHE A 69 8.66 9.86 5.31
N VAL A 70 7.56 9.66 6.07
CA VAL A 70 7.23 10.45 7.28
C VAL A 70 6.97 9.56 8.49
N HIS A 71 6.27 8.44 8.31
CA HIS A 71 5.81 7.60 9.42
C HIS A 71 6.78 6.46 9.71
N VAL A 72 7.14 6.30 10.98
CA VAL A 72 8.04 5.24 11.45
C VAL A 72 7.49 4.62 12.75
N PRO A 73 7.42 3.28 12.81
CA PRO A 73 7.66 2.32 11.73
C PRO A 73 6.48 2.26 10.74
N TYR A 74 6.78 2.32 9.46
CA TYR A 74 5.87 2.02 8.38
C TYR A 74 6.68 1.37 7.26
N ASN A 75 6.77 0.03 7.31
CA ASN A 75 7.62 -0.76 6.40
C ASN A 75 7.17 -2.22 6.39
N SER A 76 7.86 -3.04 5.59
CA SER A 76 7.83 -4.49 5.68
C SER A 76 8.94 -4.99 6.61
N PHE A 77 8.60 -5.91 7.49
CA PHE A 77 9.50 -6.48 8.50
C PHE A 77 9.62 -7.99 8.32
N THR A 78 10.83 -8.51 8.52
CA THR A 78 11.09 -9.95 8.46
C THR A 78 10.50 -10.67 9.68
N THR A 79 9.83 -11.79 9.42
CA THR A 79 9.35 -12.72 10.43
C THR A 79 10.07 -14.06 10.29
N LYS A 80 9.76 -15.02 11.15
CA LYS A 80 10.37 -16.35 11.10
C LYS A 80 10.13 -17.10 9.77
N ASP A 81 9.01 -16.85 9.12
CA ASP A 81 8.53 -17.58 7.94
C ASP A 81 8.20 -16.70 6.72
N GLY A 82 8.48 -15.40 6.80
CA GLY A 82 8.19 -14.47 5.71
C GLY A 82 8.29 -13.02 6.13
N PHE A 83 7.23 -12.27 5.88
CA PHE A 83 7.19 -10.82 6.14
C PHE A 83 5.82 -10.38 6.67
N VAL A 84 5.83 -9.30 7.44
CA VAL A 84 4.64 -8.56 7.85
C VAL A 84 4.81 -7.07 7.53
N VAL A 85 3.76 -6.44 7.02
CA VAL A 85 3.71 -4.97 6.92
C VAL A 85 3.13 -4.43 8.20
N ILE A 86 3.75 -3.39 8.76
CA ILE A 86 3.25 -2.64 9.93
C ILE A 86 3.21 -1.17 9.55
N ALA A 87 2.11 -0.47 9.89
CA ALA A 87 1.91 0.93 9.58
C ALA A 87 1.53 1.74 10.83
N VAL A 88 2.51 2.33 11.49
CA VAL A 88 2.32 3.21 12.65
C VAL A 88 2.23 4.66 12.18
N ILE A 89 1.02 5.19 12.09
CA ILE A 89 0.77 6.55 11.63
C ILE A 89 0.43 7.53 12.76
N THR A 90 0.20 7.04 13.97
CA THR A 90 -0.10 7.84 15.17
C THR A 90 0.75 7.39 16.34
N ASP A 91 0.91 8.28 17.35
CA ASP A 91 1.60 7.92 18.59
C ASP A 91 0.83 6.84 19.38
N ALA A 92 -0.50 6.79 19.29
CA ALA A 92 -1.31 5.73 19.91
C ALA A 92 -1.01 4.33 19.31
N PHE A 93 -0.80 4.24 18.00
CA PHE A 93 -0.37 3.00 17.37
C PHE A 93 1.07 2.60 17.75
N TRP A 94 1.92 3.60 18.01
CA TRP A 94 3.27 3.36 18.51
C TRP A 94 3.23 2.69 19.89
N GLU A 95 2.49 3.25 20.85
CA GLU A 95 2.35 2.67 22.18
C GLU A 95 1.75 1.25 22.12
N ALA A 96 0.69 1.06 21.33
CA ALA A 96 0.09 -0.25 21.14
C ALA A 96 1.06 -1.27 20.52
N LEU A 97 1.92 -0.85 19.59
CA LEU A 97 2.97 -1.70 19.05
C LEU A 97 3.98 -2.09 20.12
N LEU A 98 4.42 -1.13 20.95
CA LEU A 98 5.37 -1.38 22.04
C LEU A 98 4.83 -2.42 23.05
N ASP A 99 3.53 -2.40 23.34
CA ASP A 99 2.89 -3.37 24.21
C ASP A 99 2.89 -4.78 23.61
N VAL A 100 2.75 -4.89 22.28
CA VAL A 100 2.79 -6.18 21.57
C VAL A 100 4.22 -6.73 21.50
N VAL A 101 5.19 -5.92 21.09
CA VAL A 101 6.58 -6.38 20.92
C VAL A 101 7.33 -6.49 22.24
N ASN A 102 6.86 -5.84 23.28
CA ASN A 102 7.32 -5.90 24.66
C ASN A 102 8.85 -5.82 24.82
N THR A 103 9.44 -4.73 24.33
CA THR A 103 10.89 -4.51 24.38
C THR A 103 11.24 -3.17 25.03
N GLU A 104 12.20 -3.16 25.95
CA GLU A 104 12.70 -1.95 26.59
C GLU A 104 13.49 -1.05 25.64
N SER A 105 14.19 -1.63 24.65
CA SER A 105 15.03 -0.87 23.72
C SER A 105 14.27 0.18 22.91
N LEU A 106 12.96 -0.03 22.67
CA LEU A 106 12.10 0.89 21.93
C LEU A 106 11.21 1.77 22.84
N ARG A 107 11.21 1.55 24.18
CA ARG A 107 10.44 2.38 25.14
C ARG A 107 11.18 3.65 25.58
N ASP A 108 12.34 3.94 24.98
CA ASP A 108 13.08 5.16 25.25
C ASP A 108 12.22 6.40 24.92
N PRO A 109 12.11 7.39 25.83
CA PRO A 109 11.33 8.62 25.62
C PRO A 109 11.66 9.39 24.35
N ARG A 110 12.89 9.26 23.82
CA ARG A 110 13.29 9.87 22.54
C ARG A 110 12.49 9.37 21.34
N PHE A 111 11.76 8.24 21.44
CA PHE A 111 10.92 7.71 20.36
C PHE A 111 9.42 8.06 20.53
N SER A 112 9.06 8.83 21.56
CA SER A 112 7.67 9.17 21.85
C SER A 112 6.98 9.98 20.72
N LYS A 113 7.75 10.80 19.99
CA LYS A 113 7.21 11.64 18.91
C LYS A 113 7.57 11.11 17.52
N SER A 114 6.62 11.20 16.59
CA SER A 114 6.79 10.74 15.21
C SER A 114 8.05 11.31 14.54
N ILE A 115 8.32 12.61 14.73
CA ILE A 115 9.49 13.27 14.13
C ILE A 115 10.82 12.69 14.65
N ASP A 116 10.87 12.27 15.89
CA ASP A 116 12.07 11.72 16.49
C ASP A 116 12.22 10.23 16.13
N ARG A 117 11.12 9.51 15.94
CA ARG A 117 11.15 8.17 15.35
C ARG A 117 11.71 8.21 13.92
N LEU A 118 11.32 9.19 13.12
CA LEU A 118 11.85 9.37 11.75
C LEU A 118 13.37 9.56 11.75
N LYS A 119 13.93 10.36 12.65
CA LYS A 119 15.38 10.55 12.80
C LYS A 119 16.11 9.28 13.22
N ASN A 120 15.42 8.35 13.87
CA ASN A 120 15.95 7.10 14.39
C ASN A 120 15.44 5.87 13.64
N GLN A 121 14.91 6.05 12.42
CA GLN A 121 14.26 5.00 11.63
C GLN A 121 15.07 3.73 11.54
N GLN A 122 16.33 3.83 11.15
CA GLN A 122 17.21 2.68 10.97
C GLN A 122 17.37 1.85 12.25
N PHE A 123 17.52 2.50 13.41
CA PHE A 123 17.61 1.83 14.69
C PHE A 123 16.30 1.11 15.04
N ILE A 124 15.16 1.82 14.94
CA ILE A 124 13.84 1.28 15.28
C ILE A 124 13.51 0.07 14.38
N GLU A 125 13.70 0.19 13.08
CA GLU A 125 13.42 -0.90 12.14
C GLU A 125 14.35 -2.10 12.32
N SER A 126 15.62 -1.87 12.68
CA SER A 126 16.55 -2.94 13.02
C SER A 126 16.11 -3.71 14.27
N GLU A 127 15.72 -3.02 15.34
CA GLU A 127 15.23 -3.66 16.56
C GLU A 127 13.91 -4.42 16.30
N LEU A 128 12.98 -3.84 15.56
CA LEU A 128 11.75 -4.52 15.20
C LEU A 128 12.00 -5.78 14.37
N ASN A 129 12.92 -5.74 13.39
CA ASN A 129 13.27 -6.94 12.62
C ASN A 129 13.85 -8.06 13.50
N LYS A 130 14.69 -7.73 14.50
CA LYS A 130 15.21 -8.74 15.43
C LYS A 130 14.08 -9.41 16.21
N ILE A 131 13.13 -8.64 16.69
CA ILE A 131 12.02 -9.16 17.50
C ILE A 131 11.05 -9.95 16.61
N LEU A 132 10.62 -9.36 15.50
CA LEU A 132 9.60 -9.93 14.62
C LEU A 132 10.08 -11.24 13.96
N SER A 133 11.39 -11.40 13.73
CA SER A 133 11.97 -12.65 13.21
C SER A 133 11.87 -13.84 14.18
N THR A 134 11.49 -13.63 15.44
CA THR A 134 11.37 -14.70 16.44
C THR A 134 10.10 -15.53 16.32
N GLN A 135 9.05 -15.00 15.69
CA GLN A 135 7.76 -15.65 15.54
C GLN A 135 7.27 -15.60 14.08
N THR A 136 6.23 -16.39 13.79
CA THR A 136 5.62 -16.44 12.45
C THR A 136 4.84 -15.18 12.11
N SER A 137 4.63 -14.93 10.83
CA SER A 137 3.79 -13.83 10.33
C SER A 137 2.38 -13.88 10.92
N ASP A 138 1.77 -15.07 10.95
CA ASP A 138 0.42 -15.29 11.50
C ASP A 138 0.34 -14.94 12.99
N TYR A 139 1.35 -15.33 13.77
CA TYR A 139 1.41 -14.96 15.20
C TYR A 139 1.39 -13.43 15.37
N TRP A 140 2.26 -12.71 14.65
CA TRP A 140 2.36 -11.26 14.77
C TRP A 140 1.12 -10.55 14.26
N ILE A 141 0.54 -10.98 13.13
CA ILE A 141 -0.68 -10.39 12.59
C ILE A 141 -1.84 -10.52 13.58
N LYS A 142 -2.01 -11.69 14.22
CA LYS A 142 -3.04 -11.88 15.25
C LYS A 142 -2.82 -10.99 16.47
N ALA A 143 -1.58 -10.90 16.96
CA ALA A 143 -1.25 -10.06 18.12
C ALA A 143 -1.44 -8.57 17.83
N LEU A 144 -0.96 -8.08 16.70
CA LEU A 144 -1.07 -6.69 16.26
C LEU A 144 -2.53 -6.29 15.99
N ASN A 145 -3.30 -7.13 15.32
CA ASN A 145 -4.73 -6.89 15.08
C ASN A 145 -5.53 -6.81 16.39
N LYS A 146 -5.22 -7.67 17.36
CA LYS A 146 -5.83 -7.61 18.71
C LYS A 146 -5.55 -6.27 19.39
N ALA A 147 -4.35 -5.73 19.21
CA ALA A 147 -3.94 -4.41 19.72
C ALA A 147 -4.38 -3.24 18.81
N LYS A 148 -5.09 -3.51 17.71
CA LYS A 148 -5.54 -2.53 16.71
C LYS A 148 -4.39 -1.76 16.05
N VAL A 149 -3.22 -2.37 15.95
CA VAL A 149 -2.09 -1.83 15.17
C VAL A 149 -2.28 -2.23 13.71
N PRO A 150 -2.32 -1.28 12.76
CA PRO A 150 -2.45 -1.58 11.34
C PRO A 150 -1.30 -2.45 10.85
N CYS A 151 -1.63 -3.65 10.38
CA CYS A 151 -0.67 -4.63 9.86
C CYS A 151 -1.34 -5.54 8.82
N GLY A 152 -0.53 -6.24 8.06
CA GLY A 152 -1.00 -7.22 7.09
C GLY A 152 0.12 -8.13 6.58
N PRO A 153 -0.24 -9.27 5.98
CA PRO A 153 0.72 -10.17 5.36
C PRO A 153 1.24 -9.61 4.04
N ILE A 154 2.41 -10.09 3.62
CA ILE A 154 2.87 -9.97 2.23
C ILE A 154 2.58 -11.31 1.56
N ASN A 155 1.53 -11.34 0.77
CA ASN A 155 1.06 -12.55 0.12
C ASN A 155 1.72 -12.78 -1.25
N THR A 156 1.97 -14.04 -1.59
CA THR A 156 2.18 -14.47 -2.97
C THR A 156 0.86 -14.32 -3.75
N PHE A 157 0.92 -14.39 -5.08
CA PHE A 157 -0.29 -14.39 -5.91
C PHE A 157 -1.26 -15.52 -5.51
N SER A 158 -0.75 -16.73 -5.30
CA SER A 158 -1.59 -17.87 -4.89
C SER A 158 -2.30 -17.62 -3.58
N GLN A 159 -1.60 -17.06 -2.58
CA GLN A 159 -2.19 -16.72 -1.28
C GLN A 159 -3.22 -15.60 -1.41
N ALA A 160 -2.92 -14.55 -2.16
CA ALA A 160 -3.84 -13.43 -2.36
C ALA A 160 -5.12 -13.87 -3.09
N LEU A 161 -5.01 -14.70 -4.14
CA LEU A 161 -6.16 -15.16 -4.93
C LEU A 161 -6.99 -16.23 -4.20
N SER A 162 -6.46 -16.86 -3.16
CA SER A 162 -7.18 -17.80 -2.29
C SER A 162 -7.63 -17.22 -0.95
N ASP A 163 -7.42 -15.93 -0.74
CA ASP A 163 -7.87 -15.22 0.47
C ASP A 163 -9.40 -15.30 0.62
N GLU A 164 -9.87 -15.61 1.83
CA GLU A 164 -11.30 -15.78 2.12
C GLU A 164 -12.13 -14.55 1.75
N GLN A 165 -11.59 -13.33 1.95
CA GLN A 165 -12.27 -12.10 1.60
C GLN A 165 -12.36 -11.91 0.07
N ILE A 166 -11.33 -12.29 -0.68
CA ILE A 166 -11.31 -12.24 -2.14
C ILE A 166 -12.33 -13.22 -2.72
N ILE A 167 -12.42 -14.43 -2.14
CA ILE A 167 -13.41 -15.44 -2.52
C ILE A 167 -14.83 -14.96 -2.17
N HIS A 168 -15.03 -14.46 -0.94
CA HIS A 168 -16.34 -13.93 -0.49
C HIS A 168 -16.86 -12.79 -1.38
N ARG A 169 -15.97 -11.94 -1.87
CA ARG A 169 -16.32 -10.83 -2.78
C ARG A 169 -16.47 -11.24 -4.23
N ASN A 170 -16.36 -12.53 -4.54
CA ASN A 170 -16.41 -13.05 -5.92
C ASN A 170 -15.41 -12.36 -6.87
N MET A 171 -14.22 -11.98 -6.36
CA MET A 171 -13.20 -11.32 -7.15
C MET A 171 -12.49 -12.26 -8.13
N MET A 172 -12.72 -13.57 -8.01
CA MET A 172 -12.28 -14.58 -8.98
C MET A 172 -13.48 -15.02 -9.80
N VAL A 173 -13.48 -14.68 -11.07
CA VAL A 173 -14.52 -15.06 -12.03
C VAL A 173 -14.04 -16.19 -12.93
N GLU A 174 -14.97 -17.04 -13.36
CA GLU A 174 -14.73 -18.07 -14.35
C GLU A 174 -15.19 -17.57 -15.71
N VAL A 175 -14.30 -17.53 -16.67
CA VAL A 175 -14.57 -17.09 -18.04
C VAL A 175 -14.35 -18.28 -18.99
N GLU A 176 -15.27 -18.51 -19.89
CA GLU A 176 -15.17 -19.53 -20.93
C GLU A 176 -14.32 -19.00 -22.09
N HIS A 177 -13.23 -19.69 -22.38
CA HIS A 177 -12.39 -19.40 -23.54
C HIS A 177 -13.06 -19.91 -24.83
N PRO A 178 -12.81 -19.32 -26.01
CA PRO A 178 -13.43 -19.73 -27.28
C PRO A 178 -13.25 -21.22 -27.66
N ASP A 179 -12.27 -21.91 -27.10
CA ASP A 179 -12.04 -23.37 -27.27
C ASP A 179 -12.83 -24.22 -26.27
N GLY A 180 -13.64 -23.62 -25.39
CA GLY A 180 -14.45 -24.27 -24.37
C GLY A 180 -13.76 -24.52 -23.05
N GLU A 181 -12.49 -24.15 -22.88
CA GLU A 181 -11.82 -24.20 -21.59
C GLU A 181 -12.32 -23.09 -20.64
N LYS A 182 -12.46 -23.44 -19.37
CA LYS A 182 -12.82 -22.48 -18.32
C LYS A 182 -11.59 -21.99 -17.60
N VAL A 183 -11.38 -20.69 -17.62
CA VAL A 183 -10.24 -20.02 -17.00
C VAL A 183 -10.71 -19.14 -15.84
N LYS A 184 -10.09 -19.31 -14.67
CA LYS A 184 -10.30 -18.42 -13.54
C LYS A 184 -9.39 -17.22 -13.65
N MET A 185 -9.95 -16.02 -13.54
CA MET A 185 -9.21 -14.77 -13.60
C MET A 185 -9.78 -13.74 -12.63
N PRO A 186 -8.99 -12.73 -12.22
CA PRO A 186 -9.51 -11.60 -11.45
C PRO A 186 -10.61 -10.87 -12.23
N GLY A 187 -11.75 -10.64 -11.57
CA GLY A 187 -12.90 -9.90 -12.11
C GLY A 187 -13.15 -8.61 -11.34
N ASN A 188 -14.12 -7.85 -11.82
CA ASN A 188 -14.61 -6.62 -11.19
C ASN A 188 -16.01 -6.84 -10.62
#